data_321d36608794f825cb35418cba22d056
#
_entry.id   321d36608794f825cb35418cba22d056
#
_cell.length_a   1.000
_cell.length_b   1.000
_cell.length_c   1.000
_cell.angle_alpha   90.00
_cell.angle_beta   90.00
_cell.angle_gamma   90.00
#
_symmetry.space_group_name_H-M   'P 1'
#
loop_
_entity.id
_entity.type
_entity.pdbx_description
1 polymer ?
#
loop_
_entity_poly.entity_id
_entity_poly.type
_entity_poly.pdbx_seq_one_letter_code
_entity_poly.pdbx_strand_id
1 'polypeptide(L)'
;MANLGQIAQNIFYFEFDADVNETNISSISGWLNANIGELNNLIFTSHSGTGIDLNSEESDIFKHLYLASYYKKKSRNAIKSIGSTSPTNNIVSVSDEDSSVTFINGNEVSKQFRALSKDHMDELNKLVFAYNYYQGAPTQVIGKTMLNDVLMLTGTGFYNTYIR
;
A
#
# COMPACT_ATOMS: atom_id res chain seq x y z
N MET A 1 -11.13 7.76 -11.00
CA MET A 1 -11.08 6.30 -10.80
C MET A 1 -10.03 5.75 -11.73
N ALA A 2 -9.20 4.85 -11.24
CA ALA A 2 -8.11 4.26 -12.01
C ALA A 2 -8.33 2.76 -12.13
N ASN A 3 -8.17 2.22 -13.35
CA ASN A 3 -8.18 0.77 -13.52
C ASN A 3 -6.81 0.16 -13.16
N LEU A 4 -6.76 -1.15 -12.94
CA LEU A 4 -5.53 -1.84 -12.53
C LEU A 4 -4.37 -1.65 -13.52
N GLY A 5 -4.66 -1.52 -14.82
CA GLY A 5 -3.65 -1.25 -15.84
C GLY A 5 -3.03 0.15 -15.69
N GLN A 6 -3.83 1.15 -15.39
CA GLN A 6 -3.36 2.53 -15.14
C GLN A 6 -2.52 2.59 -13.86
N ILE A 7 -2.94 1.89 -12.80
CA ILE A 7 -2.16 1.79 -11.55
C ILE A 7 -0.81 1.12 -11.83
N ALA A 8 -0.80 0.03 -12.60
CA ALA A 8 0.44 -0.65 -12.99
C ALA A 8 1.37 0.25 -13.81
N GLN A 9 0.82 1.05 -14.73
CA GLN A 9 1.59 2.04 -15.49
C GLN A 9 2.17 3.13 -14.58
N ASN A 10 1.37 3.68 -13.67
CA ASN A 10 1.83 4.68 -12.72
C ASN A 10 2.97 4.15 -11.84
N ILE A 11 2.82 2.94 -11.29
CA ILE A 11 3.89 2.30 -10.51
C ILE A 11 5.15 2.13 -11.37
N PHE A 12 5.03 1.64 -12.60
CA PHE A 12 6.18 1.39 -13.47
C PHE A 12 6.93 2.68 -13.81
N TYR A 13 6.22 3.76 -14.15
CA TYR A 13 6.84 5.01 -14.57
C TYR A 13 7.35 5.85 -13.39
N PHE A 14 6.65 5.88 -12.27
CA PHE A 14 6.97 6.79 -11.17
C PHE A 14 7.79 6.15 -10.04
N GLU A 15 7.68 4.83 -9.83
CA GLU A 15 8.42 4.15 -8.76
C GLU A 15 9.64 3.39 -9.29
N PHE A 16 9.64 3.03 -10.57
CA PHE A 16 10.73 2.28 -11.20
C PHE A 16 11.38 3.03 -12.37
N ASP A 17 11.08 4.31 -12.59
CA ASP A 17 11.63 5.14 -13.67
C ASP A 17 11.60 4.46 -15.05
N ALA A 18 10.58 3.62 -15.29
CA ALA A 18 10.44 2.77 -16.48
C ALA A 18 11.59 1.76 -16.68
N ASP A 19 12.30 1.37 -15.61
CA ASP A 19 13.39 0.38 -15.73
C ASP A 19 12.85 -1.03 -15.93
N VAL A 20 12.95 -1.52 -17.16
CA VAL A 20 12.53 -2.87 -17.56
C VAL A 20 13.36 -3.99 -16.93
N ASN A 21 14.55 -3.70 -16.40
CA ASN A 21 15.37 -4.68 -15.70
C ASN A 21 14.83 -4.95 -14.30
N GLU A 22 14.17 -3.97 -13.70
CA GLU A 22 13.56 -4.13 -12.38
C GLU A 22 12.22 -4.84 -12.44
N THR A 23 11.34 -4.40 -13.33
CA THR A 23 9.99 -4.96 -13.50
C THR A 23 9.39 -4.55 -14.84
N ASN A 24 8.16 -4.96 -15.11
CA ASN A 24 7.37 -4.50 -16.27
C ASN A 24 5.89 -4.38 -15.91
N ILE A 25 5.17 -3.59 -16.70
CA ILE A 25 3.74 -3.28 -16.50
C ILE A 25 2.88 -4.55 -16.40
N SER A 26 3.17 -5.56 -17.23
CA SER A 26 2.41 -6.82 -17.22
C SER A 26 2.59 -7.60 -15.91
N SER A 27 3.82 -7.64 -15.38
CA SER A 27 4.09 -8.28 -14.08
C SER A 27 3.42 -7.56 -12.93
N ILE A 28 3.44 -6.22 -12.93
CA ILE A 28 2.76 -5.40 -11.93
C ILE A 28 1.25 -5.63 -12.00
N SER A 29 0.66 -5.51 -13.19
CA SER A 29 -0.78 -5.72 -13.41
C SER A 29 -1.22 -7.13 -13.03
N GLY A 30 -0.43 -8.15 -13.36
CA GLY A 30 -0.68 -9.54 -12.97
C GLY A 30 -0.68 -9.72 -11.46
N TRP A 31 0.27 -9.08 -10.75
CA TRP A 31 0.32 -9.10 -9.29
C TRP A 31 -0.90 -8.40 -8.67
N LEU A 32 -1.26 -7.21 -9.17
CA LEU A 32 -2.43 -6.47 -8.68
C LEU A 32 -3.71 -7.30 -8.86
N ASN A 33 -3.93 -7.90 -10.01
CA ASN A 33 -5.08 -8.79 -10.23
C ASN A 33 -5.12 -9.98 -9.26
N ALA A 34 -3.98 -10.60 -8.98
CA ALA A 34 -3.90 -11.74 -8.08
C ALA A 34 -4.14 -11.37 -6.61
N ASN A 35 -3.88 -10.12 -6.23
CA ASN A 35 -3.93 -9.68 -4.83
C ASN A 35 -5.08 -8.70 -4.52
N ILE A 36 -6.06 -8.57 -5.42
CA ILE A 36 -7.25 -7.73 -5.17
C ILE A 36 -8.02 -8.15 -3.92
N GLY A 37 -8.04 -9.44 -3.60
CA GLY A 37 -8.66 -9.96 -2.38
C GLY A 37 -7.95 -9.49 -1.11
N GLU A 38 -6.63 -9.27 -1.14
CA GLU A 38 -5.88 -8.72 -0.01
C GLU A 38 -6.27 -7.26 0.21
N LEU A 39 -6.37 -6.46 -0.87
CA LEU A 39 -6.89 -5.10 -0.79
C LEU A 39 -8.30 -5.07 -0.17
N ASN A 40 -9.22 -5.90 -0.69
CA ASN A 40 -10.59 -5.97 -0.17
C ASN A 40 -10.64 -6.26 1.33
N ASN A 41 -9.77 -7.16 1.81
CA ASN A 41 -9.70 -7.49 3.24
C ASN A 41 -9.16 -6.33 4.08
N LEU A 42 -8.23 -5.53 3.55
CA LEU A 42 -7.64 -4.39 4.26
C LEU A 42 -8.61 -3.21 4.42
N ILE A 43 -9.39 -2.94 3.38
CA ILE A 43 -10.26 -1.75 3.33
C ILE A 43 -11.76 -2.08 3.38
N PHE A 44 -12.11 -3.34 3.66
CA PHE A 44 -13.49 -3.83 3.79
C PHE A 44 -14.36 -3.55 2.56
N THR A 45 -13.80 -3.72 1.37
CA THR A 45 -14.50 -3.58 0.08
C THR A 45 -14.73 -4.95 -0.57
N SER A 46 -15.41 -4.96 -1.72
CA SER A 46 -15.74 -6.18 -2.46
C SER A 46 -15.49 -6.02 -3.96
N HIS A 47 -14.34 -5.46 -4.32
CA HIS A 47 -13.96 -5.35 -5.73
C HIS A 47 -13.80 -6.74 -6.36
N SER A 48 -14.42 -6.97 -7.51
CA SER A 48 -14.35 -8.24 -8.23
C SER A 48 -14.52 -8.02 -9.74
N GLY A 49 -13.94 -8.91 -10.54
CA GLY A 49 -14.05 -8.89 -12.00
C GLY A 49 -12.86 -8.24 -12.71
N THR A 50 -12.96 -8.10 -14.03
CA THR A 50 -11.88 -7.63 -14.91
C THR A 50 -11.85 -6.12 -15.15
N GLY A 51 -12.88 -5.40 -14.74
CA GLY A 51 -13.00 -3.94 -14.94
C GLY A 51 -13.04 -3.19 -13.61
N ILE A 52 -12.12 -3.53 -12.70
CA ILE A 52 -12.06 -2.89 -11.38
C ILE A 52 -11.57 -1.45 -11.53
N ASP A 53 -12.39 -0.50 -11.12
CA ASP A 53 -12.04 0.91 -11.00
C ASP A 53 -11.89 1.28 -9.53
N LEU A 54 -10.68 1.63 -9.14
CA LEU A 54 -10.34 2.07 -7.80
C LEU A 54 -10.39 3.60 -7.71
N ASN A 55 -10.76 4.13 -6.55
CA ASN A 55 -10.61 5.54 -6.27
C ASN A 55 -9.13 5.89 -6.00
N SER A 56 -8.82 7.17 -5.80
CA SER A 56 -7.44 7.63 -5.59
C SER A 56 -6.82 7.02 -4.32
N GLU A 57 -7.56 6.99 -3.22
CA GLU A 57 -7.10 6.48 -1.93
C GLU A 57 -6.86 4.96 -1.99
N GLU A 58 -7.79 4.21 -2.58
CA GLU A 58 -7.65 2.77 -2.80
C GLU A 58 -6.46 2.45 -3.71
N SER A 59 -6.23 3.28 -4.73
CA SER A 59 -5.10 3.14 -5.65
C SER A 59 -3.75 3.34 -4.93
N ASP A 60 -3.66 4.33 -4.04
CA ASP A 60 -2.46 4.58 -3.24
C ASP A 60 -2.22 3.47 -2.21
N ILE A 61 -3.25 2.98 -1.54
CA ILE A 61 -3.18 1.82 -0.66
C ILE A 61 -2.65 0.61 -1.43
N PHE A 62 -3.19 0.35 -2.62
CA PHE A 62 -2.78 -0.81 -3.43
C PHE A 62 -1.35 -0.68 -3.96
N LYS A 63 -0.92 0.54 -4.31
CA LYS A 63 0.46 0.84 -4.68
C LYS A 63 1.43 0.49 -3.56
N HIS A 64 1.20 0.98 -2.34
CA HIS A 64 2.06 0.67 -1.20
C HIS A 64 2.08 -0.81 -0.84
N LEU A 65 0.96 -1.51 -0.97
CA LEU A 65 0.88 -2.96 -0.78
C LEU A 65 1.77 -3.71 -1.79
N TYR A 66 1.73 -3.30 -3.06
CA TYR A 66 2.61 -3.85 -4.10
C TYR A 66 4.08 -3.61 -3.78
N LEU A 67 4.48 -2.37 -3.47
CA LEU A 67 5.87 -1.98 -3.20
C LEU A 67 6.43 -2.71 -1.97
N ALA A 68 5.66 -2.82 -0.90
CA ALA A 68 6.04 -3.59 0.28
C ALA A 68 6.34 -5.07 -0.07
N SER A 69 5.46 -5.70 -0.86
CA SER A 69 5.64 -7.07 -1.34
C SER A 69 6.83 -7.21 -2.28
N TYR A 70 7.03 -6.25 -3.18
CA TYR A 70 8.14 -6.22 -4.13
C TYR A 70 9.49 -6.18 -3.40
N TYR A 71 9.69 -5.22 -2.49
CA TYR A 71 10.94 -5.09 -1.73
C TYR A 71 11.17 -6.26 -0.78
N LYS A 72 10.12 -6.85 -0.21
CA LYS A 72 10.20 -8.10 0.55
C LYS A 72 10.70 -9.27 -0.30
N LYS A 73 10.27 -9.36 -1.56
CA LYS A 73 10.77 -10.36 -2.53
C LYS A 73 12.22 -10.08 -2.90
N LYS A 74 12.60 -8.84 -3.17
CA LYS A 74 14.00 -8.43 -3.47
C LYS A 74 14.94 -8.76 -2.31
N SER A 75 14.55 -8.48 -1.07
CA SER A 75 15.33 -8.83 0.13
C SER A 75 15.59 -10.35 0.21
N ARG A 76 14.56 -11.16 -0.03
CA ARG A 76 14.71 -12.63 -0.04
C ARG A 76 15.63 -13.11 -1.17
N ASN A 77 15.54 -12.50 -2.34
CA ASN A 77 16.39 -12.86 -3.48
C ASN A 77 17.86 -12.46 -3.22
N ALA A 78 18.11 -11.31 -2.61
CA ALA A 78 19.46 -10.89 -2.23
C ALA A 78 20.12 -11.91 -1.27
N ILE A 79 19.38 -12.47 -0.31
CA ILE A 79 19.87 -13.52 0.57
C ILE A 79 20.12 -14.83 -0.19
N LYS A 80 19.21 -15.22 -1.09
CA LYS A 80 19.37 -16.45 -1.88
C LYS A 80 20.60 -16.40 -2.79
N SER A 81 20.90 -15.25 -3.37
CA SER A 81 22.08 -15.08 -4.21
C SER A 81 23.39 -15.30 -3.45
N ILE A 82 23.43 -15.00 -2.15
CA ILE A 82 24.58 -15.25 -1.29
C ILE A 82 24.76 -16.76 -1.06
N GLY A 83 23.68 -17.51 -0.89
CA GLY A 83 23.72 -18.95 -0.63
C GLY A 83 23.98 -19.83 -1.85
N SER A 84 23.79 -19.30 -3.06
CA SER A 84 23.90 -20.07 -4.31
C SER A 84 25.21 -19.84 -5.08
N THR A 85 25.96 -18.81 -4.73
CA THR A 85 27.22 -18.44 -5.39
C THR A 85 28.41 -18.72 -4.48
N SER A 86 29.54 -19.06 -5.11
CA SER A 86 30.85 -19.34 -4.50
C SER A 86 31.17 -18.50 -3.25
N PRO A 87 31.97 -19.03 -2.30
CA PRO A 87 32.34 -18.34 -1.05
C PRO A 87 33.00 -16.96 -1.24
N THR A 88 33.41 -16.61 -2.45
CA THR A 88 33.99 -15.32 -2.81
C THR A 88 32.98 -14.15 -2.69
N ASN A 89 31.66 -14.38 -2.76
CA ASN A 89 30.66 -13.31 -2.65
C ASN A 89 30.39 -12.84 -1.21
N ASN A 90 30.99 -13.48 -0.22
CA ASN A 90 30.94 -13.07 1.19
C ASN A 90 32.12 -12.20 1.61
N ILE A 91 33.10 -11.97 0.73
CA ILE A 91 34.24 -11.12 1.00
C ILE A 91 33.81 -9.66 0.88
N VAL A 92 33.85 -8.94 1.99
CA VAL A 92 33.44 -7.52 2.06
C VAL A 92 34.55 -6.61 1.57
N SER A 93 35.80 -6.98 1.78
CA SER A 93 36.94 -6.25 1.26
C SER A 93 38.14 -7.16 1.11
N VAL A 94 38.89 -6.95 0.05
CA VAL A 94 40.23 -7.52 -0.14
C VAL A 94 41.19 -6.35 -0.24
N SER A 95 42.20 -6.35 0.60
CA SER A 95 43.28 -5.36 0.62
C SER A 95 44.59 -6.06 0.31
N ASP A 96 45.28 -5.60 -0.72
CA ASP A 96 46.68 -5.98 -1.02
C ASP A 96 47.50 -4.67 -0.97
N GLU A 97 48.77 -4.75 -0.62
CA GLU A 97 49.64 -3.63 -0.18
C GLU A 97 49.38 -2.25 -0.79
N ASP A 98 48.91 -2.15 -2.06
CA ASP A 98 48.64 -0.91 -2.77
C ASP A 98 47.20 -0.76 -3.31
N SER A 99 46.35 -1.76 -3.14
CA SER A 99 44.99 -1.70 -3.65
C SER A 99 43.97 -2.35 -2.71
N SER A 100 42.82 -1.72 -2.53
CA SER A 100 41.69 -2.30 -1.81
C SER A 100 40.46 -2.37 -2.70
N VAL A 101 39.81 -3.53 -2.76
CA VAL A 101 38.55 -3.72 -3.47
C VAL A 101 37.47 -4.04 -2.44
N THR A 102 36.45 -3.22 -2.39
CA THR A 102 35.29 -3.41 -1.51
C THR A 102 34.13 -3.94 -2.31
N PHE A 103 33.60 -5.09 -1.89
CA PHE A 103 32.42 -5.70 -2.48
C PHE A 103 31.18 -5.34 -1.69
N ILE A 104 30.06 -5.13 -2.38
CA ILE A 104 28.77 -4.88 -1.72
C ILE A 104 28.32 -6.19 -1.05
N ASN A 105 28.14 -6.13 0.26
CA ASN A 105 27.64 -7.26 1.02
C ASN A 105 26.14 -7.46 0.74
N GLY A 106 25.76 -8.62 0.20
CA GLY A 106 24.36 -8.96 -0.04
C GLY A 106 23.48 -8.94 1.22
N ASN A 107 24.05 -9.11 2.41
CA ASN A 107 23.32 -8.94 3.67
C ASN A 107 22.91 -7.48 3.89
N GLU A 108 23.78 -6.53 3.59
CA GLU A 108 23.46 -5.08 3.69
C GLU A 108 22.41 -4.69 2.67
N VAL A 109 22.52 -5.18 1.43
CA VAL A 109 21.51 -4.98 0.39
C VAL A 109 20.14 -5.55 0.83
N SER A 110 20.14 -6.75 1.40
CA SER A 110 18.92 -7.37 1.95
C SER A 110 18.33 -6.56 3.08
N LYS A 111 19.14 -6.01 3.99
CA LYS A 111 18.66 -5.13 5.08
C LYS A 111 18.03 -3.85 4.54
N GLN A 112 18.64 -3.22 3.51
CA GLN A 112 18.09 -2.04 2.87
C GLN A 112 16.73 -2.33 2.23
N PHE A 113 16.59 -3.43 1.49
CA PHE A 113 15.29 -3.82 0.93
C PHE A 113 14.24 -4.15 2.00
N ARG A 114 14.65 -4.70 3.14
CA ARG A 114 13.74 -4.90 4.28
C ARG A 114 13.28 -3.57 4.88
N ALA A 115 14.18 -2.59 5.00
CA ALA A 115 13.82 -1.26 5.48
C ALA A 115 12.80 -0.62 4.55
N LEU A 116 13.06 -0.59 3.23
CA LEU A 116 12.11 -0.09 2.24
C LEU A 116 10.76 -0.81 2.29
N SER A 117 10.76 -2.15 2.40
CA SER A 117 9.52 -2.91 2.55
C SER A 117 8.75 -2.52 3.81
N LYS A 118 9.46 -2.26 4.92
CA LYS A 118 8.85 -1.81 6.17
C LYS A 118 8.28 -0.40 6.06
N ASP A 119 9.02 0.51 5.44
CA ASP A 119 8.58 1.90 5.26
C ASP A 119 7.27 1.95 4.44
N HIS A 120 7.19 1.17 3.35
CA HIS A 120 5.96 1.05 2.57
C HIS A 120 4.82 0.38 3.36
N MET A 121 5.13 -0.59 4.23
CA MET A 121 4.12 -1.21 5.09
C MET A 121 3.61 -0.24 6.16
N ASP A 122 4.48 0.57 6.74
CA ASP A 122 4.10 1.57 7.75
C ASP A 122 3.23 2.66 7.12
N GLU A 123 3.55 3.09 5.88
CA GLU A 123 2.70 4.03 5.12
C GLU A 123 1.37 3.40 4.73
N LEU A 124 1.36 2.16 4.24
CA LEU A 124 0.15 1.39 3.98
C LEU A 124 -0.77 1.36 5.21
N ASN A 125 -0.24 1.05 6.39
CA ASN A 125 -1.04 0.98 7.61
C ASN A 125 -1.68 2.34 7.97
N LYS A 126 -0.97 3.45 7.76
CA LYS A 126 -1.53 4.79 7.96
C LYS A 126 -2.68 5.08 6.99
N LEU A 127 -2.47 4.78 5.71
CA LEU A 127 -3.49 4.99 4.67
C LEU A 127 -4.74 4.13 4.92
N VAL A 128 -4.56 2.84 5.23
CA VAL A 128 -5.65 1.92 5.57
C VAL A 128 -6.41 2.40 6.81
N PHE A 129 -5.69 2.84 7.86
CA PHE A 129 -6.34 3.38 9.05
C PHE A 129 -7.16 4.64 8.73
N ALA A 130 -6.59 5.57 7.97
CA ALA A 130 -7.30 6.79 7.56
C ALA A 130 -8.53 6.46 6.70
N TYR A 131 -8.38 5.60 5.70
CA TYR A 131 -9.47 5.17 4.83
C TYR A 131 -10.62 4.54 5.63
N ASN A 132 -10.32 3.56 6.46
CA ASN A 132 -11.33 2.85 7.26
C ASN A 132 -11.98 3.78 8.31
N TYR A 133 -11.22 4.73 8.86
CA TYR A 133 -11.77 5.73 9.79
C TYR A 133 -12.79 6.63 9.09
N TYR A 134 -12.48 7.12 7.89
CA TYR A 134 -13.42 7.97 7.13
C TYR A 134 -14.64 7.20 6.65
N GLN A 135 -14.49 5.94 6.23
CA GLN A 135 -15.61 5.09 5.83
C GLN A 135 -16.52 4.71 7.00
N GLY A 136 -15.94 4.48 8.18
CA GLY A 136 -16.68 4.15 9.39
C GLY A 136 -17.21 5.37 10.16
N ALA A 137 -16.76 6.58 9.84
CA ALA A 137 -17.22 7.77 10.51
C ALA A 137 -18.70 8.05 10.15
N PRO A 138 -19.60 8.10 11.13
CA PRO A 138 -20.99 8.47 10.85
C PRO A 138 -21.00 9.87 10.23
N THR A 139 -21.63 10.02 9.08
CA THR A 139 -21.80 11.31 8.42
C THR A 139 -22.57 12.23 9.38
N GLN A 140 -21.88 13.16 10.03
CA GLN A 140 -22.44 14.09 11.04
C GLN A 140 -23.64 14.87 10.52
N VAL A 141 -23.78 14.98 9.19
CA VAL A 141 -24.90 15.66 8.52
C VAL A 141 -26.23 15.00 8.85
N ILE A 142 -26.30 13.67 8.93
CA ILE A 142 -27.56 12.95 9.20
C ILE A 142 -27.93 13.09 10.68
N GLY A 143 -26.96 13.02 11.59
CA GLY A 143 -27.21 13.18 13.03
C GLY A 143 -27.66 14.60 13.41
N LYS A 144 -27.12 15.60 12.74
CA LYS A 144 -27.49 17.00 13.02
C LYS A 144 -28.89 17.37 12.50
N THR A 145 -29.25 16.84 11.35
CA THR A 145 -30.59 17.05 10.77
C THR A 145 -31.65 16.30 11.56
N MET A 146 -31.40 15.05 11.94
CA MET A 146 -32.34 14.28 12.76
C MET A 146 -32.50 14.84 14.18
N LEU A 147 -31.42 15.34 14.80
CA LEU A 147 -31.50 15.96 16.13
C LEU A 147 -32.31 17.28 16.08
N ASN A 148 -32.14 18.06 15.04
CA ASN A 148 -32.92 19.28 14.88
C ASN A 148 -34.39 18.97 14.57
N ASP A 149 -34.69 17.98 13.75
CA ASP A 149 -36.07 17.57 13.46
C ASP A 149 -36.76 16.93 14.66
N VAL A 150 -36.04 16.13 15.45
CA VAL A 150 -36.56 15.56 16.70
C VAL A 150 -36.76 16.65 17.76
N LEU A 151 -35.85 17.62 17.88
CA LEU A 151 -36.02 18.76 18.80
C LEU A 151 -37.16 19.69 18.35
N MET A 152 -37.35 19.90 17.06
CA MET A 152 -38.49 20.65 16.53
C MET A 152 -39.83 19.94 16.76
N LEU A 153 -39.86 18.61 16.52
CA LEU A 153 -41.05 17.80 16.76
C LEU A 153 -41.40 17.68 18.23
N THR A 154 -40.44 17.53 19.11
CA THR A 154 -40.67 17.49 20.54
C THR A 154 -41.00 18.86 21.12
N GLY A 155 -40.38 19.93 20.59
CA GLY A 155 -40.68 21.32 20.99
C GLY A 155 -42.11 21.76 20.63
N THR A 156 -42.63 21.43 19.46
CA THR A 156 -43.97 21.75 19.05
C THR A 156 -45.03 20.88 19.71
N GLY A 157 -44.69 19.63 20.04
CA GLY A 157 -45.61 18.71 20.74
C GLY A 157 -45.85 19.09 22.20
N PHE A 158 -44.84 19.59 22.89
CA PHE A 158 -44.99 20.01 24.29
C PHE A 158 -45.74 21.31 24.49
N TYR A 159 -45.64 22.26 23.57
CA TYR A 159 -46.38 23.54 23.67
C TYR A 159 -47.87 23.42 23.35
N ASN A 160 -48.28 22.43 22.58
CA ASN A 160 -49.69 22.24 22.26
C ASN A 160 -50.48 21.47 23.33
N THR A 161 -49.82 20.82 24.28
CA THR A 161 -50.49 20.11 25.38
C THR A 161 -50.73 20.97 26.63
N TYR A 162 -50.10 22.15 26.72
CA TYR A 162 -50.26 23.03 27.89
C TYR A 162 -51.07 24.30 27.66
N ILE A 163 -51.66 24.49 26.47
CA ILE A 163 -52.45 25.68 26.13
C ILE A 163 -53.93 25.31 25.85
N ARG A 164 -54.37 24.18 26.34
CA ARG A 164 -55.83 23.91 26.35
C ARG A 164 -56.33 23.45 27.73
#